data_99d944a238d0567028cd88592d29bbaf
#
_entry.id   99d944a238d0567028cd88592d29bbaf
#
_cell.length_a   1.000
_cell.length_b   1.000
_cell.length_c   1.000
_cell.angle_alpha   90.00
_cell.angle_beta   90.00
_cell.angle_gamma   90.00
#
_symmetry.space_group_name_H-M   'P 1'
#
loop_
_entity.id
_entity.type
_entity.pdbx_description
1 polymer ?
#
loop_
_entity_poly.entity_id
_entity_poly.type
_entity_poly.pdbx_seq_one_letter_code
_entity_poly.pdbx_strand_id
1 'polypeptide(L)'
;ERLEGIAESVESSGVGFDTLQWRHRVVWELDANWKNGLENYLECYHCPVAHPGLSKVVDVDPDSYTLIPRAHGSSQRSVVRPGVREGRVSAPYVPADVVRDPQYHLLFPATTINIEPGIANFGIDAWHPVAPGKTAGITDYYFGPDVTDAEVAELVEFSQQVGAEDDGLV
;
A
#
# COMPACT_ATOMS: atom_id res chain seq x y z
N GLU A 1 -16.97 14.67 2.77
CA GLU A 1 -17.20 14.19 4.15
C GLU A 1 -16.63 12.77 4.38
N ARG A 2 -16.89 11.75 3.51
CA ARG A 2 -16.33 10.39 3.70
C ARG A 2 -14.82 10.31 3.48
N LEU A 3 -14.25 11.17 2.66
CA LEU A 3 -12.83 11.20 2.32
C LEU A 3 -12.03 12.21 3.16
N GLU A 4 -12.68 12.80 4.18
CA GLU A 4 -12.06 13.85 5.00
C GLU A 4 -10.69 13.43 5.55
N GLY A 5 -9.68 14.23 5.23
CA GLY A 5 -8.29 14.00 5.58
C GLY A 5 -7.57 12.91 4.77
N ILE A 6 -8.30 12.03 4.04
CA ILE A 6 -7.67 11.08 3.10
C ILE A 6 -7.39 11.78 1.77
N ALA A 7 -8.34 12.55 1.25
CA ALA A 7 -8.15 13.30 0.01
C ALA A 7 -6.95 14.24 0.11
N GLU A 8 -6.88 15.03 1.17
CA GLU A 8 -5.74 15.93 1.43
C GLU A 8 -4.42 15.16 1.59
N SER A 9 -4.48 13.96 2.21
CA SER A 9 -3.33 13.09 2.34
C SER A 9 -2.81 12.63 0.98
N VAL A 10 -3.70 12.12 0.13
CA VAL A 10 -3.39 11.63 -1.22
C VAL A 10 -2.88 12.79 -2.09
N GLU A 11 -3.53 13.95 -2.07
CA GLU A 11 -3.07 15.13 -2.81
C GLU A 11 -1.66 15.57 -2.40
N SER A 12 -1.34 15.45 -1.11
CA SER A 12 -0.01 15.83 -0.58
C SER A 12 1.10 14.82 -0.89
N SER A 13 0.77 13.64 -1.43
CA SER A 13 1.75 12.59 -1.74
C SER A 13 2.69 12.92 -2.90
N GLY A 14 2.31 13.86 -3.77
CA GLY A 14 3.04 14.18 -5.00
C GLY A 14 2.66 13.29 -6.19
N VAL A 15 1.68 12.42 -6.05
CA VAL A 15 1.25 11.44 -7.05
C VAL A 15 0.79 12.07 -8.38
N GLY A 16 0.29 13.33 -8.36
CA GLY A 16 -0.28 13.97 -9.55
C GLY A 16 -1.56 13.29 -10.01
N PHE A 17 -2.55 13.18 -9.14
CA PHE A 17 -3.75 12.35 -9.28
C PHE A 17 -4.48 12.54 -10.62
N ASP A 18 -4.56 13.76 -11.14
CA ASP A 18 -5.23 14.08 -12.40
C ASP A 18 -4.55 13.50 -13.65
N THR A 19 -3.30 13.06 -13.52
CA THR A 19 -2.50 12.51 -14.63
C THR A 19 -2.38 11.00 -14.59
N LEU A 20 -2.84 10.35 -13.53
CA LEU A 20 -2.75 8.91 -13.38
C LEU A 20 -3.55 8.17 -14.44
N GLN A 21 -2.98 7.08 -14.95
CA GLN A 21 -3.58 6.18 -15.92
C GLN A 21 -3.69 4.78 -15.33
N TRP A 22 -4.83 4.13 -15.52
CA TRP A 22 -4.97 2.71 -15.18
C TRP A 22 -4.00 1.88 -16.04
N ARG A 23 -3.23 1.00 -15.41
CA ARG A 23 -2.21 0.20 -16.10
C ARG A 23 -2.33 -1.30 -15.81
N HIS A 24 -2.80 -1.70 -14.64
CA HIS A 24 -2.80 -3.11 -14.27
C HIS A 24 -3.93 -3.45 -13.30
N ARG A 25 -4.41 -4.70 -13.37
CA ARG A 25 -5.38 -5.26 -12.43
C ARG A 25 -4.91 -6.62 -11.93
N VAL A 26 -4.97 -6.81 -10.63
CA VAL A 26 -4.82 -8.11 -9.97
C VAL A 26 -6.17 -8.54 -9.42
N VAL A 27 -6.54 -9.80 -9.63
CA VAL A 27 -7.67 -10.45 -8.95
C VAL A 27 -7.08 -11.44 -7.98
N TRP A 28 -7.52 -11.42 -6.73
CA TRP A 28 -6.98 -12.27 -5.68
C TRP A 28 -8.07 -12.88 -4.81
N GLU A 29 -7.76 -13.97 -4.13
CA GLU A 29 -8.60 -14.63 -3.15
C GLU A 29 -7.81 -14.83 -1.85
N LEU A 30 -8.52 -14.77 -0.71
CA LEU A 30 -7.98 -14.97 0.62
C LEU A 30 -8.87 -15.99 1.34
N ASP A 31 -8.27 -17.05 1.86
CA ASP A 31 -8.97 -18.10 2.62
C ASP A 31 -9.17 -17.68 4.08
N ALA A 32 -9.66 -16.45 4.28
CA ALA A 32 -9.98 -15.87 5.57
C ALA A 32 -11.19 -14.95 5.50
N ASN A 33 -11.69 -14.56 6.66
CA ASN A 33 -12.73 -13.52 6.75
C ASN A 33 -12.12 -12.16 6.38
N TRP A 34 -12.83 -11.39 5.58
CA TRP A 34 -12.40 -10.05 5.15
C TRP A 34 -12.01 -9.11 6.31
N LYS A 35 -12.61 -9.29 7.48
CA LYS A 35 -12.27 -8.49 8.67
C LYS A 35 -10.87 -8.81 9.19
N ASN A 36 -10.49 -10.09 9.17
CA ASN A 36 -9.13 -10.48 9.59
C ASN A 36 -8.08 -9.86 8.67
N GLY A 37 -8.31 -9.93 7.34
CA GLY A 37 -7.41 -9.28 6.39
C GLY A 37 -7.34 -7.77 6.58
N LEU A 38 -8.48 -7.10 6.81
CA LEU A 38 -8.48 -5.67 7.10
C LEU A 38 -7.88 -5.32 8.46
N GLU A 39 -8.08 -6.13 9.50
CA GLU A 39 -7.43 -5.93 10.80
C GLU A 39 -5.91 -6.05 10.68
N ASN A 40 -5.40 -7.01 9.91
CA ASN A 40 -4.00 -7.14 9.57
C ASN A 40 -3.49 -5.92 8.78
N TYR A 41 -4.24 -5.44 7.79
CA TYR A 41 -3.90 -4.25 7.00
C TYR A 41 -3.84 -2.96 7.85
N LEU A 42 -4.60 -2.87 8.94
CA LEU A 42 -4.78 -1.63 9.72
C LEU A 42 -3.63 -1.31 10.68
N GLU A 43 -2.59 -2.13 10.72
CA GLU A 43 -1.42 -1.94 11.57
C GLU A 43 -0.17 -2.43 10.84
N CYS A 44 1.01 -2.22 11.40
CA CYS A 44 2.27 -2.72 10.87
C CYS A 44 3.14 -3.35 11.96
N TYR A 45 2.50 -3.85 13.01
CA TYR A 45 3.20 -4.49 14.13
C TYR A 45 3.85 -5.82 13.70
N HIS A 46 3.20 -6.53 12.75
CA HIS A 46 3.70 -7.76 12.14
C HIS A 46 4.78 -7.51 11.05
N CYS A 47 4.81 -6.32 10.45
CA CYS A 47 5.64 -6.02 9.28
C CYS A 47 7.14 -6.37 9.43
N PRO A 48 7.81 -6.11 10.59
CA PRO A 48 9.22 -6.44 10.72
C PRO A 48 9.53 -7.93 10.57
N VAL A 49 8.55 -8.79 10.84
CA VAL A 49 8.69 -10.26 10.81
C VAL A 49 8.14 -10.84 9.51
N ALA A 50 6.95 -10.39 9.10
CA ALA A 50 6.24 -10.93 7.96
C ALA A 50 6.74 -10.38 6.61
N HIS A 51 7.09 -9.09 6.56
CA HIS A 51 7.44 -8.38 5.33
C HIS A 51 8.89 -7.92 5.28
N PRO A 52 9.86 -8.84 5.10
CA PRO A 52 11.28 -8.47 5.07
C PRO A 52 11.63 -7.55 3.88
N GLY A 53 10.89 -7.63 2.77
CA GLY A 53 11.02 -6.75 1.62
C GLY A 53 10.53 -5.34 1.92
N LEU A 54 9.29 -5.21 2.41
CA LEU A 54 8.68 -3.93 2.79
C LEU A 54 9.51 -3.22 3.86
N SER A 55 9.93 -3.93 4.89
CA SER A 55 10.73 -3.39 6.01
C SER A 55 12.12 -2.88 5.59
N LYS A 56 12.60 -3.23 4.41
CA LYS A 56 13.82 -2.67 3.82
C LYS A 56 13.57 -1.36 3.07
N VAL A 57 12.36 -1.11 2.60
CA VAL A 57 11.99 0.11 1.86
C VAL A 57 11.33 1.13 2.79
N VAL A 58 10.37 0.68 3.58
CA VAL A 58 9.58 1.50 4.51
C VAL A 58 10.12 1.35 5.92
N ASP A 59 10.20 2.45 6.64
CA ASP A 59 10.55 2.43 8.05
C ASP A 59 9.33 1.99 8.87
N VAL A 60 9.34 0.73 9.29
CA VAL A 60 8.24 0.10 10.05
C VAL A 60 8.46 0.18 11.56
N ASP A 61 9.44 0.96 12.03
CA ASP A 61 9.65 1.21 13.44
C ASP A 61 8.42 1.92 14.05
N PRO A 62 7.92 1.49 15.21
CA PRO A 62 6.75 2.12 15.85
C PRO A 62 6.88 3.63 16.09
N ASP A 63 8.08 4.15 16.22
CA ASP A 63 8.32 5.59 16.38
C ASP A 63 8.20 6.36 15.05
N SER A 64 8.34 5.67 13.92
CA SER A 64 8.25 6.22 12.56
C SER A 64 6.91 5.94 11.88
N TYR A 65 6.22 4.86 12.27
CA TYR A 65 4.97 4.41 11.67
C TYR A 65 3.76 4.97 12.41
N THR A 66 2.99 5.82 11.76
CA THR A 66 1.87 6.55 12.38
C THR A 66 0.52 6.02 11.92
N LEU A 67 -0.32 5.64 12.88
CA LEU A 67 -1.72 5.26 12.65
C LEU A 67 -2.63 6.46 12.96
N ILE A 68 -3.46 6.87 12.00
CA ILE A 68 -4.34 8.03 12.09
C ILE A 68 -5.79 7.56 11.94
N PRO A 69 -6.56 7.43 13.04
CA PRO A 69 -7.97 7.10 12.97
C PRO A 69 -8.77 8.24 12.30
N ARG A 70 -9.80 7.86 11.53
CA ARG A 70 -10.71 8.78 10.85
C ARG A 70 -12.16 8.37 11.07
N ALA A 71 -13.09 9.29 10.80
CA ALA A 71 -14.54 9.04 11.02
C ALA A 71 -15.09 7.84 10.21
N HIS A 72 -14.54 7.58 9.03
CA HIS A 72 -14.98 6.52 8.13
C HIS A 72 -13.81 5.68 7.58
N GLY A 73 -12.78 5.47 8.39
CA GLY A 73 -11.62 4.69 7.98
C GLY A 73 -10.39 4.96 8.82
N SER A 74 -9.23 4.79 8.23
CA SER A 74 -7.95 5.10 8.84
C SER A 74 -6.93 5.52 7.80
N SER A 75 -5.85 6.11 8.25
CA SER A 75 -4.66 6.36 7.44
C SER A 75 -3.42 5.87 8.19
N GLN A 76 -2.48 5.34 7.44
CA GLN A 76 -1.18 4.93 7.94
C GLN A 76 -0.12 5.69 7.16
N ARG A 77 0.89 6.16 7.82
CA ARG A 77 1.99 6.92 7.22
C ARG A 77 3.31 6.50 7.82
N SER A 78 4.30 6.44 6.99
CA SER A 78 5.68 6.27 7.40
C SER A 78 6.60 7.06 6.47
N VAL A 79 7.89 6.80 6.54
CA VAL A 79 8.92 7.36 5.68
C VAL A 79 9.70 6.25 5.00
N VAL A 80 10.41 6.57 3.92
CA VAL A 80 11.40 5.65 3.36
C VAL A 80 12.50 5.40 4.39
N ARG A 81 12.87 4.14 4.56
CA ARG A 81 13.89 3.75 5.51
C ARG A 81 15.20 4.50 5.27
N PRO A 82 15.81 5.10 6.31
CA PRO A 82 17.05 5.84 6.16
C PRO A 82 18.17 5.03 5.50
N GLY A 83 18.80 5.59 4.48
CA GLY A 83 19.90 4.96 3.74
C GLY A 83 19.50 4.19 2.49
N VAL A 84 18.21 3.97 2.24
CA VAL A 84 17.73 3.26 1.03
C VAL A 84 17.93 4.12 -0.22
N ARG A 85 17.50 5.38 -0.20
CA ARG A 85 17.65 6.30 -1.35
C ARG A 85 19.11 6.56 -1.72
N GLU A 86 20.01 6.51 -0.75
CA GLU A 86 21.44 6.68 -0.95
C GLU A 86 22.16 5.37 -1.30
N GLY A 87 21.44 4.26 -1.46
CA GLY A 87 22.01 2.95 -1.76
C GLY A 87 22.86 2.34 -0.63
N ARG A 88 22.71 2.84 0.60
CA ARG A 88 23.44 2.32 1.76
C ARG A 88 22.77 1.09 2.39
N VAL A 89 21.49 0.92 2.13
CA VAL A 89 20.68 -0.21 2.56
C VAL A 89 20.19 -0.94 1.33
N SER A 90 20.42 -2.26 1.27
CA SER A 90 19.90 -3.10 0.19
C SER A 90 18.39 -3.27 0.36
N ALA A 91 17.63 -2.91 -0.65
CA ALA A 91 16.19 -3.01 -0.69
C ALA A 91 15.73 -3.66 -2.01
N PRO A 92 14.50 -4.16 -2.11
CA PRO A 92 13.93 -4.69 -3.35
C PRO A 92 14.01 -3.70 -4.50
N TYR A 93 13.78 -2.42 -4.24
CA TYR A 93 14.00 -1.32 -5.18
C TYR A 93 14.46 -0.05 -4.45
N VAL A 94 15.00 0.90 -5.20
CA VAL A 94 15.38 2.22 -4.68
C VAL A 94 14.30 3.22 -5.10
N PRO A 95 13.52 3.78 -4.14
CA PRO A 95 12.43 4.68 -4.48
C PRO A 95 12.91 5.97 -5.17
N ALA A 96 12.34 6.30 -6.31
CA ALA A 96 12.47 7.63 -6.92
C ALA A 96 11.86 8.72 -6.00
N ASP A 97 12.09 9.99 -6.34
CA ASP A 97 11.65 11.11 -5.49
C ASP A 97 10.28 11.71 -5.88
N VAL A 98 9.48 11.02 -6.70
CA VAL A 98 8.15 11.52 -7.10
C VAL A 98 7.17 11.38 -5.94
N VAL A 99 6.99 10.15 -5.44
CA VAL A 99 6.29 9.88 -4.19
C VAL A 99 7.33 9.73 -3.09
N ARG A 100 7.32 10.69 -2.18
CA ARG A 100 8.35 10.73 -1.14
C ARG A 100 8.15 9.67 -0.08
N ASP A 101 6.95 9.58 0.46
CA ASP A 101 6.63 8.77 1.63
C ASP A 101 5.42 7.87 1.37
N PRO A 102 5.43 6.62 1.87
CA PRO A 102 4.32 5.69 1.68
C PRO A 102 3.08 6.14 2.46
N GLN A 103 1.92 5.82 1.91
CA GLN A 103 0.63 6.07 2.56
C GLN A 103 -0.32 4.92 2.30
N TYR A 104 -1.00 4.47 3.36
CA TYR A 104 -2.00 3.41 3.27
C TYR A 104 -3.29 3.88 3.93
N HIS A 105 -4.43 3.68 3.28
CA HIS A 105 -5.71 4.18 3.78
C HIS A 105 -6.79 3.11 3.70
N LEU A 106 -7.61 3.03 4.73
CA LEU A 106 -8.87 2.30 4.69
C LEU A 106 -10.02 3.30 4.51
N LEU A 107 -10.86 3.04 3.53
CA LEU A 107 -12.21 3.60 3.39
C LEU A 107 -13.21 2.53 3.82
N PHE A 108 -13.80 2.71 5.00
CA PHE A 108 -14.76 1.75 5.54
C PHE A 108 -15.96 1.54 4.59
N PRO A 109 -16.45 0.30 4.37
CA PRO A 109 -16.04 -0.90 5.10
C PRO A 109 -14.90 -1.70 4.48
N ALA A 110 -14.61 -1.59 3.18
CA ALA A 110 -13.88 -2.63 2.47
C ALA A 110 -13.17 -2.12 1.21
N THR A 111 -12.60 -0.91 1.27
CA THR A 111 -11.75 -0.34 0.22
C THR A 111 -10.45 0.14 0.83
N THR A 112 -9.32 -0.31 0.31
CA THR A 112 -8.01 0.17 0.72
C THR A 112 -7.33 0.93 -0.40
N ILE A 113 -6.47 1.88 -0.04
CA ILE A 113 -5.68 2.68 -0.96
C ILE A 113 -4.23 2.58 -0.53
N ASN A 114 -3.36 2.27 -1.49
CA ASN A 114 -1.94 2.10 -1.29
C ASN A 114 -1.18 3.07 -2.20
N ILE A 115 -0.28 3.82 -1.62
CA ILE A 115 0.64 4.71 -2.34
C ILE A 115 2.04 4.36 -1.86
N GLU A 116 2.82 3.72 -2.73
CA GLU A 116 4.17 3.30 -2.42
C GLU A 116 5.17 4.44 -2.67
N PRO A 117 6.28 4.51 -1.92
CA PRO A 117 7.30 5.50 -2.21
C PRO A 117 7.98 5.22 -3.54
N GLY A 118 8.31 6.25 -4.29
CA GLY A 118 9.06 6.12 -5.54
C GLY A 118 8.42 6.81 -6.74
N ILE A 119 8.04 6.04 -7.73
CA ILE A 119 7.35 6.51 -8.94
C ILE A 119 5.93 6.98 -8.64
N ALA A 120 5.32 7.75 -9.55
CA ALA A 120 3.90 8.12 -9.43
C ALA A 120 3.01 6.88 -9.54
N ASN A 121 2.42 6.46 -8.43
CA ASN A 121 1.58 5.26 -8.34
C ASN A 121 0.39 5.45 -7.40
N PHE A 122 -0.65 4.66 -7.62
CA PHE A 122 -1.84 4.61 -6.78
C PHE A 122 -2.49 3.25 -6.95
N GLY A 123 -2.57 2.49 -5.87
CA GLY A 123 -3.30 1.22 -5.81
C GLY A 123 -4.63 1.39 -5.09
N ILE A 124 -5.68 0.75 -5.57
CA ILE A 124 -6.97 0.69 -4.89
C ILE A 124 -7.49 -0.75 -4.87
N ASP A 125 -7.79 -1.23 -3.66
CA ASP A 125 -8.35 -2.56 -3.48
C ASP A 125 -9.81 -2.48 -3.12
N ALA A 126 -10.60 -3.35 -3.75
CA ALA A 126 -11.98 -3.63 -3.36
C ALA A 126 -12.07 -5.03 -2.77
N TRP A 127 -12.45 -5.13 -1.50
CA TRP A 127 -12.56 -6.37 -0.74
C TRP A 127 -14.00 -6.88 -0.77
N HIS A 128 -14.21 -8.10 -1.23
CA HIS A 128 -15.54 -8.72 -1.40
C HIS A 128 -15.68 -9.95 -0.52
N PRO A 129 -16.48 -9.89 0.58
CA PRO A 129 -16.81 -11.06 1.36
C PRO A 129 -17.56 -12.09 0.50
N VAL A 130 -17.01 -13.29 0.36
CA VAL A 130 -17.63 -14.39 -0.41
C VAL A 130 -18.33 -15.36 0.54
N ALA A 131 -17.69 -15.69 1.66
CA ALA A 131 -18.20 -16.57 2.71
C ALA A 131 -17.58 -16.17 4.06
N PRO A 132 -18.04 -16.73 5.19
CA PRO A 132 -17.47 -16.41 6.51
C PRO A 132 -15.94 -16.58 6.61
N GLY A 133 -15.39 -17.54 5.88
CA GLY A 133 -13.93 -17.81 5.84
C GLY A 133 -13.32 -17.58 4.45
N LYS A 134 -13.96 -16.80 3.59
CA LYS A 134 -13.43 -16.54 2.26
C LYS A 134 -13.70 -15.12 1.79
N THR A 135 -12.67 -14.47 1.28
CA THR A 135 -12.70 -13.14 0.68
C THR A 135 -12.15 -13.20 -0.74
N ALA A 136 -12.75 -12.46 -1.66
CA ALA A 136 -12.16 -12.19 -2.96
C ALA A 136 -11.88 -10.69 -3.07
N GLY A 137 -10.95 -10.30 -3.91
CA GLY A 137 -10.65 -8.90 -4.12
C GLY A 137 -10.10 -8.57 -5.48
N ILE A 138 -10.10 -7.30 -5.76
CA ILE A 138 -9.51 -6.71 -6.96
C ILE A 138 -8.61 -5.58 -6.52
N THR A 139 -7.39 -5.54 -7.05
CA THR A 139 -6.49 -4.39 -6.95
C THR A 139 -6.34 -3.76 -8.32
N ASP A 140 -6.73 -2.51 -8.46
CA ASP A 140 -6.46 -1.69 -9.63
C ASP A 140 -5.26 -0.78 -9.36
N TYR A 141 -4.28 -0.81 -10.26
CA TYR A 141 -3.08 0.03 -10.21
C TYR A 141 -3.12 1.11 -11.29
N TYR A 142 -2.83 2.32 -10.84
CA TYR A 142 -2.71 3.52 -11.66
C TYR A 142 -1.29 4.08 -11.53
N PHE A 143 -0.74 4.58 -12.63
CA PHE A 143 0.61 5.13 -12.67
C PHE A 143 0.63 6.43 -13.45
N GLY A 144 1.65 7.25 -13.18
CA GLY A 144 1.92 8.45 -13.95
C GLY A 144 2.26 8.16 -15.42
N PRO A 145 2.08 9.15 -16.31
CA PRO A 145 2.25 8.95 -17.76
C PRO A 145 3.69 8.60 -18.19
N ASP A 146 4.68 8.99 -17.40
CA ASP A 146 6.10 8.76 -17.70
C ASP A 146 6.64 7.46 -17.08
N VAL A 147 5.81 6.70 -16.36
CA VAL A 147 6.19 5.43 -15.74
C VAL A 147 6.24 4.33 -16.80
N THR A 148 7.36 3.65 -16.90
CA THR A 148 7.62 2.57 -17.86
C THR A 148 6.92 1.27 -17.47
N ASP A 149 6.70 0.36 -18.44
CA ASP A 149 6.12 -0.96 -18.17
C ASP A 149 6.99 -1.81 -17.21
N ALA A 150 8.29 -1.63 -17.25
CA ALA A 150 9.21 -2.33 -16.35
C ALA A 150 9.03 -1.86 -14.88
N GLU A 151 8.90 -0.56 -14.66
CA GLU A 151 8.65 0.01 -13.33
C GLU A 151 7.25 -0.37 -12.81
N VAL A 152 6.25 -0.42 -13.69
CA VAL A 152 4.91 -0.94 -13.34
C VAL A 152 5.03 -2.39 -12.85
N ALA A 153 5.72 -3.24 -13.62
CA ALA A 153 5.87 -4.65 -13.27
C ALA A 153 6.61 -4.83 -11.94
N GLU A 154 7.70 -4.09 -11.71
CA GLU A 154 8.48 -4.14 -10.46
C GLU A 154 7.63 -3.78 -9.25
N LEU A 155 6.86 -2.68 -9.31
CA LEU A 155 6.04 -2.25 -8.17
C LEU A 155 4.85 -3.19 -7.93
N VAL A 156 4.22 -3.68 -8.99
CA VAL A 156 3.11 -4.65 -8.88
C VAL A 156 3.61 -5.96 -8.27
N GLU A 157 4.75 -6.48 -8.73
CA GLU A 157 5.37 -7.69 -8.16
C GLU A 157 5.70 -7.50 -6.67
N PHE A 158 6.28 -6.37 -6.31
CA PHE A 158 6.57 -6.03 -4.91
C PHE A 158 5.27 -6.02 -4.06
N SER A 159 4.22 -5.34 -4.52
CA SER A 159 2.93 -5.28 -3.80
C SER A 159 2.28 -6.66 -3.67
N GLN A 160 2.33 -7.50 -4.72
CA GLN A 160 1.80 -8.85 -4.68
C GLN A 160 2.57 -9.75 -3.72
N GLN A 161 3.89 -9.57 -3.62
CA GLN A 161 4.71 -10.32 -2.65
C GLN A 161 4.29 -9.98 -1.21
N VAL A 162 4.09 -8.70 -0.90
CA VAL A 162 3.61 -8.27 0.44
C VAL A 162 2.25 -8.90 0.73
N GLY A 163 1.30 -8.85 -0.20
CA GLY A 163 -0.01 -9.49 -0.03
C GLY A 163 0.08 -11.00 0.19
N ALA A 164 0.94 -11.71 -0.55
CA ALA A 164 1.13 -13.14 -0.38
C ALA A 164 1.79 -13.52 0.98
N GLU A 165 2.61 -12.62 1.53
CA GLU A 165 3.17 -12.76 2.88
C GLU A 165 2.08 -12.61 3.96
N ASP A 166 1.08 -11.75 3.73
CA ASP A 166 -0.08 -11.58 4.62
C ASP A 166 -1.01 -12.81 4.63
N ASP A 167 -1.17 -13.50 3.50
CA ASP A 167 -2.02 -14.70 3.40
C ASP A 167 -1.63 -15.79 4.42
N GLY A 168 -0.39 -15.78 4.87
CA GLY A 168 0.12 -16.72 5.88
C GLY A 168 -0.18 -16.32 7.33
N LEU A 169 -0.75 -15.13 7.57
CA LEU A 169 -1.01 -14.57 8.90
C LEU A 169 -2.48 -14.60 9.30
N VAL A 170 -3.40 -14.68 8.35
CA VAL A 170 -4.85 -14.48 8.55
C VAL A 170 -5.70 -15.71 8.27
#